data_58545395c7869dcd204a5fe7b337ce4b
#
_entry.id   58545395c7869dcd204a5fe7b337ce4b
#
_cell.length_a   1.000
_cell.length_b   1.000
_cell.length_c   1.000
_cell.angle_alpha   90.00
_cell.angle_beta   90.00
_cell.angle_gamma   90.00
#
_symmetry.space_group_name_H-M   'P 1'
#
loop_
_entity.id
_entity.type
_entity.pdbx_description
1 polymer ?
#
loop_
_entity_poly.entity_id
_entity_poly.type
_entity_poly.pdbx_seq_one_letter_code
_entity_poly.pdbx_strand_id
1 'polypeptide(L)'
;VMLDLGFRFQLSNILELLPVRRQNIMFSATMTEHVSELIDDFFTIPVKISIAVSGTPLDNISQVCYSVENFYTKVNLLRHILLNQVDFKKVLVFTSNKKMADRLFDQMQEEYGDETCVIHSNKSQNYRIRSIEEFDEGKNRILISTDIMSRGLDLDKITHVINFDTPAYPENYMHRIGRTGRAEEEGNSILFSTEKEMKWKERACKEVENTQ
;
A
#
# COMPACT_ATOMS: atom_id res chain seq x y z
N VAL A 1 -6.43 10.49 -2.25
CA VAL A 1 -6.69 9.52 -1.16
C VAL A 1 -7.94 9.90 -0.37
N MET A 2 -7.99 11.07 0.33
CA MET A 2 -9.21 11.48 1.04
C MET A 2 -10.37 11.77 0.08
N LEU A 3 -10.11 12.36 -1.06
CA LEU A 3 -11.11 12.63 -2.11
C LEU A 3 -11.62 11.35 -2.75
N ASP A 4 -10.74 10.38 -3.00
CA ASP A 4 -11.10 9.07 -3.57
C ASP A 4 -11.97 8.22 -2.62
N LEU A 5 -11.95 8.51 -1.32
CA LEU A 5 -12.77 7.84 -0.31
C LEU A 5 -14.15 8.50 -0.09
N GLY A 6 -14.56 9.43 -0.98
CA GLY A 6 -15.86 10.08 -0.91
C GLY A 6 -15.99 11.21 0.13
N PHE A 7 -14.87 11.72 0.65
CA PHE A 7 -14.86 12.84 1.61
C PHE A 7 -14.94 14.23 0.96
N ARG A 8 -15.15 14.32 -0.35
CA ARG A 8 -15.21 15.61 -1.06
C ARG A 8 -16.25 16.57 -0.44
N PHE A 9 -17.46 16.07 -0.18
CA PHE A 9 -18.52 16.88 0.41
C PHE A 9 -18.15 17.43 1.79
N GLN A 10 -17.56 16.61 2.64
CA GLN A 10 -17.12 17.03 3.97
C GLN A 10 -15.98 18.04 3.90
N LEU A 11 -15.03 17.85 2.97
CA LEU A 11 -13.94 18.80 2.75
C LEU A 11 -14.45 20.13 2.23
N SER A 12 -15.39 20.16 1.28
CA SER A 12 -16.01 21.37 0.77
C SER A 12 -16.70 22.14 1.89
N ASN A 13 -17.52 21.47 2.70
CA ASN A 13 -18.20 22.08 3.85
C ASN A 13 -17.20 22.67 4.85
N ILE A 14 -16.08 22.00 5.13
CA ILE A 14 -15.04 22.54 6.03
C ILE A 14 -14.39 23.76 5.41
N LEU A 15 -14.05 23.73 4.13
CA LEU A 15 -13.39 24.83 3.44
C LEU A 15 -14.27 26.06 3.34
N GLU A 16 -15.58 25.90 3.20
CA GLU A 16 -16.58 26.99 3.20
C GLU A 16 -16.73 27.66 4.57
N LEU A 17 -16.56 26.92 5.65
CA LEU A 17 -16.64 27.45 7.02
C LEU A 17 -15.39 28.21 7.46
N LEU A 18 -14.29 28.07 6.73
CA LEU A 18 -13.04 28.72 7.08
C LEU A 18 -13.04 30.22 6.68
N PRO A 19 -12.25 31.07 7.36
CA PRO A 19 -12.13 32.48 7.00
C PRO A 19 -11.75 32.68 5.53
N VAL A 20 -12.35 33.68 4.88
CA VAL A 20 -12.10 34.01 3.47
C VAL A 20 -10.60 34.34 3.22
N ARG A 21 -9.99 35.09 4.17
CA ARG A 21 -8.56 35.40 4.11
C ARG A 21 -7.75 34.34 4.83
N ARG A 22 -7.23 33.37 4.06
CA ARG A 22 -6.40 32.27 4.57
C ARG A 22 -5.36 31.87 3.54
N GLN A 23 -4.34 31.16 3.97
CA GLN A 23 -3.42 30.45 3.08
C GLN A 23 -3.86 28.98 2.98
N ASN A 24 -4.06 28.50 1.77
CA ASN A 24 -4.34 27.09 1.51
C ASN A 24 -3.06 26.41 1.00
N ILE A 25 -2.74 25.25 1.55
CA ILE A 25 -1.65 24.40 1.10
C ILE A 25 -2.20 22.99 0.90
N MET A 26 -1.92 22.38 -0.24
CA MET A 26 -2.35 21.03 -0.56
C MET A 26 -1.14 20.20 -1.01
N PHE A 27 -1.06 19.00 -0.49
CA PHE A 27 -0.09 18.00 -0.92
C PHE A 27 -0.82 16.79 -1.50
N SER A 28 -0.45 16.36 -2.68
CA SER A 28 -0.97 15.15 -3.31
C SER A 28 0.13 14.45 -4.10
N ALA A 29 0.19 13.13 -3.99
CA ALA A 29 1.09 12.32 -4.82
C ALA A 29 0.54 12.12 -6.24
N THR A 30 -0.79 12.24 -6.41
CA THR A 30 -1.48 12.04 -7.70
C THR A 30 -2.42 13.22 -7.96
N MET A 31 -2.41 13.75 -9.19
CA MET A 31 -3.34 14.80 -9.64
C MET A 31 -4.49 14.16 -10.38
N THR A 32 -5.49 13.69 -9.63
CA THR A 32 -6.75 13.20 -10.21
C THR A 32 -7.66 14.37 -10.58
N GLU A 33 -8.66 14.12 -11.44
CA GLU A 33 -9.67 15.12 -11.83
C GLU A 33 -10.34 15.74 -10.59
N HIS A 34 -10.69 14.92 -9.59
CA HIS A 34 -11.28 15.40 -8.32
C HIS A 34 -10.36 16.32 -7.51
N VAL A 35 -9.05 16.10 -7.56
CA VAL A 35 -8.07 17.00 -6.91
C VAL A 35 -8.01 18.33 -7.66
N SER A 36 -8.01 18.30 -9.00
CA SER A 36 -7.99 19.49 -9.83
C SER A 36 -9.23 20.35 -9.60
N GLU A 37 -10.42 19.75 -9.62
CA GLU A 37 -11.68 20.43 -9.34
C GLU A 37 -11.70 21.10 -7.95
N LEU A 38 -11.19 20.44 -6.92
CA LEU A 38 -11.13 21.03 -5.57
C LEU A 38 -10.13 22.20 -5.52
N ILE A 39 -9.05 22.15 -6.27
CA ILE A 39 -8.12 23.28 -6.39
C ILE A 39 -8.80 24.45 -7.08
N ASP A 40 -9.52 24.22 -8.16
CA ASP A 40 -10.22 25.26 -8.91
C ASP A 40 -11.33 25.91 -8.06
N ASP A 41 -12.02 25.14 -7.21
CA ASP A 41 -13.09 25.65 -6.35
C ASP A 41 -12.58 26.49 -5.17
N PHE A 42 -11.43 26.15 -4.56
CA PHE A 42 -11.02 26.70 -3.26
C PHE A 42 -9.66 27.42 -3.26
N PHE A 43 -8.89 27.40 -4.35
CA PHE A 43 -7.58 28.03 -4.41
C PHE A 43 -7.58 29.19 -5.42
N THR A 44 -7.18 30.36 -4.98
CA THR A 44 -7.05 31.55 -5.84
C THR A 44 -5.62 31.64 -6.34
N ILE A 45 -5.42 31.44 -7.64
CA ILE A 45 -4.10 31.53 -8.31
C ILE A 45 -3.04 30.69 -7.58
N PRO A 46 -3.24 29.35 -7.47
CA PRO A 46 -2.31 28.50 -6.74
C PRO A 46 -0.95 28.41 -7.44
N VAL A 47 0.13 28.47 -6.66
CA VAL A 47 1.46 28.13 -7.14
C VAL A 47 1.58 26.59 -7.12
N LYS A 48 1.68 25.98 -8.29
CA LYS A 48 1.88 24.54 -8.43
C LYS A 48 3.37 24.23 -8.39
N ILE A 49 3.78 23.50 -7.35
CA ILE A 49 5.14 22.96 -7.25
C ILE A 49 5.03 21.47 -7.58
N SER A 50 5.51 21.11 -8.76
CA SER A 50 5.64 19.70 -9.18
C SER A 50 7.06 19.25 -8.86
N ILE A 51 7.21 18.41 -7.89
CA ILE A 51 8.45 17.68 -7.70
C ILE A 51 8.30 16.48 -8.63
N ALA A 52 9.13 16.44 -9.68
CA ALA A 52 9.26 15.20 -10.42
C ALA A 52 9.50 14.12 -9.38
N VAL A 53 8.77 13.01 -9.47
CA VAL A 53 9.10 11.82 -8.70
C VAL A 53 10.47 11.38 -9.21
N SER A 54 11.53 12.10 -8.73
CA SER A 54 12.89 11.65 -8.93
C SER A 54 12.99 10.37 -8.14
N GLY A 55 12.77 9.28 -8.88
CA GLY A 55 13.02 7.98 -8.33
C GLY A 55 12.39 7.77 -6.95
N THR A 56 11.08 7.44 -6.86
CA THR A 56 10.94 6.16 -6.19
C THR A 56 11.63 5.26 -7.19
N PRO A 57 12.80 4.82 -6.89
CA PRO A 57 13.47 3.99 -7.84
C PRO A 57 12.70 2.68 -7.84
N LEU A 58 11.70 2.58 -8.72
CA LEU A 58 11.24 1.27 -9.17
C LEU A 58 12.46 0.46 -9.63
N ASP A 59 13.49 1.15 -10.08
CA ASP A 59 14.81 0.62 -10.44
C ASP A 59 15.51 -0.09 -9.27
N ASN A 60 15.26 0.32 -8.02
CA ASN A 60 15.80 -0.33 -6.83
C ASN A 60 14.85 -1.40 -6.25
N ILE A 61 13.69 -1.66 -6.88
CA ILE A 61 12.74 -2.67 -6.41
C ILE A 61 12.71 -3.83 -7.39
N SER A 62 13.25 -4.98 -6.98
CA SER A 62 13.10 -6.22 -7.71
C SER A 62 11.62 -6.67 -7.67
N GLN A 63 11.03 -6.90 -8.83
CA GLN A 63 9.61 -7.24 -8.94
C GLN A 63 9.43 -8.62 -9.58
N VAL A 64 8.76 -9.52 -8.87
CA VAL A 64 8.48 -10.87 -9.34
C VAL A 64 6.96 -11.13 -9.28
N CYS A 65 6.42 -11.78 -10.30
CA CYS A 65 5.01 -12.16 -10.35
C CYS A 65 4.87 -13.68 -10.49
N TYR A 66 4.06 -14.27 -9.61
CA TYR A 66 3.70 -15.68 -9.68
C TYR A 66 2.24 -15.83 -10.10
N SER A 67 2.02 -16.66 -11.12
CA SER A 67 0.66 -17.10 -11.48
C SER A 67 0.23 -18.22 -10.53
N VAL A 68 -0.90 -18.07 -9.89
CA VAL A 68 -1.44 -19.00 -8.90
C VAL A 68 -2.94 -19.23 -9.12
N GLU A 69 -3.44 -20.41 -8.78
CA GLU A 69 -4.82 -20.78 -9.13
C GLU A 69 -5.85 -20.23 -8.14
N ASN A 70 -5.56 -20.29 -6.85
CA ASN A 70 -6.54 -20.03 -5.80
C ASN A 70 -5.88 -19.58 -4.47
N PHE A 71 -6.73 -19.29 -3.48
CA PHE A 71 -6.30 -18.85 -2.15
C PHE A 71 -5.31 -19.83 -1.48
N TYR A 72 -5.60 -21.12 -1.49
CA TYR A 72 -4.73 -22.08 -0.80
C TYR A 72 -3.37 -22.24 -1.49
N THR A 73 -3.34 -22.14 -2.80
CA THR A 73 -2.07 -22.10 -3.56
C THR A 73 -1.27 -20.84 -3.22
N LYS A 74 -1.94 -19.68 -3.07
CA LYS A 74 -1.29 -18.43 -2.60
C LYS A 74 -0.70 -18.62 -1.19
N VAL A 75 -1.44 -19.23 -0.25
CA VAL A 75 -0.97 -19.49 1.12
C VAL A 75 0.24 -20.41 1.11
N ASN A 76 0.17 -21.52 0.39
CA ASN A 76 1.27 -22.49 0.30
C ASN A 76 2.53 -21.86 -0.33
N LEU A 77 2.36 -21.05 -1.37
CA LEU A 77 3.46 -20.32 -1.98
C LEU A 77 4.08 -19.31 -1.00
N LEU A 78 3.25 -18.56 -0.27
CA LEU A 78 3.71 -17.62 0.74
C LEU A 78 4.53 -18.33 1.82
N ARG A 79 4.03 -19.45 2.35
CA ARG A 79 4.75 -20.31 3.32
C ARG A 79 6.08 -20.78 2.77
N HIS A 80 6.08 -21.31 1.54
CA HIS A 80 7.29 -21.80 0.88
C HIS A 80 8.36 -20.71 0.74
N ILE A 81 7.96 -19.51 0.33
CA ILE A 81 8.86 -18.36 0.19
C ILE A 81 9.44 -17.97 1.55
N LEU A 82 8.60 -17.85 2.58
CA LEU A 82 9.02 -17.42 3.92
C LEU A 82 9.95 -18.43 4.62
N LEU A 83 9.79 -19.73 4.36
CA LEU A 83 10.61 -20.80 4.94
C LEU A 83 11.99 -20.88 4.30
N ASN A 84 12.10 -20.63 3.01
CA ASN A 84 13.31 -20.92 2.25
C ASN A 84 14.27 -19.72 2.08
N GLN A 85 13.90 -18.55 2.60
CA GLN A 85 14.70 -17.34 2.37
C GLN A 85 14.96 -16.58 3.68
N VAL A 86 16.24 -16.54 4.05
CA VAL A 86 16.72 -15.88 5.27
C VAL A 86 16.56 -14.35 5.23
N ASP A 87 16.42 -13.78 4.03
CA ASP A 87 16.36 -12.33 3.80
C ASP A 87 14.99 -11.71 4.05
N PHE A 88 13.95 -12.53 4.25
CA PHE A 88 12.59 -12.08 4.55
C PHE A 88 12.45 -11.66 6.02
N LYS A 89 13.12 -10.58 6.39
CA LYS A 89 13.21 -10.12 7.80
C LYS A 89 12.00 -9.29 8.23
N LYS A 90 11.48 -8.44 7.34
CA LYS A 90 10.36 -7.52 7.61
C LYS A 90 9.44 -7.52 6.38
N VAL A 91 8.37 -8.28 6.47
CA VAL A 91 7.50 -8.61 5.32
C VAL A 91 6.13 -7.96 5.49
N LEU A 92 5.76 -7.12 4.53
CA LEU A 92 4.44 -6.52 4.46
C LEU A 92 3.58 -7.22 3.41
N VAL A 93 2.47 -7.83 3.84
CA VAL A 93 1.57 -8.60 2.98
C VAL A 93 0.27 -7.84 2.75
N PHE A 94 -0.04 -7.55 1.50
CA PHE A 94 -1.26 -6.85 1.11
C PHE A 94 -2.36 -7.79 0.67
N THR A 95 -3.55 -7.59 1.24
CA THR A 95 -4.77 -8.30 0.87
C THR A 95 -5.84 -7.32 0.36
N SER A 96 -6.79 -7.84 -0.44
CA SER A 96 -7.84 -7.04 -1.09
C SER A 96 -8.85 -6.44 -0.12
N ASN A 97 -9.10 -7.11 1.01
CA ASN A 97 -10.08 -6.67 1.99
C ASN A 97 -9.84 -7.30 3.37
N LYS A 98 -10.54 -6.75 4.39
CA LYS A 98 -10.41 -7.17 5.78
C LYS A 98 -10.74 -8.64 6.05
N LYS A 99 -11.71 -9.22 5.33
CA LYS A 99 -12.06 -10.64 5.49
C LYS A 99 -10.93 -11.54 4.97
N MET A 100 -10.29 -11.14 3.86
CA MET A 100 -9.14 -11.84 3.33
C MET A 100 -7.92 -11.69 4.24
N ALA A 101 -7.74 -10.50 4.86
CA ALA A 101 -6.69 -10.28 5.84
C ALA A 101 -6.83 -11.20 7.05
N ASP A 102 -8.02 -11.27 7.66
CA ASP A 102 -8.28 -12.17 8.79
C ASP A 102 -8.08 -13.64 8.38
N ARG A 103 -8.63 -14.05 7.24
CA ARG A 103 -8.49 -15.42 6.73
C ARG A 103 -7.03 -15.83 6.49
N LEU A 104 -6.25 -14.92 5.93
CA LEU A 104 -4.82 -15.17 5.74
C LEU A 104 -4.08 -15.23 7.07
N PHE A 105 -4.40 -14.31 7.98
CA PHE A 105 -3.82 -14.28 9.32
C PHE A 105 -4.04 -15.59 10.07
N ASP A 106 -5.26 -16.11 10.08
CA ASP A 106 -5.58 -17.39 10.73
C ASP A 106 -4.71 -18.53 10.18
N GLN A 107 -4.53 -18.59 8.84
CA GLN A 107 -3.69 -19.60 8.20
C GLN A 107 -2.21 -19.45 8.51
N MET A 108 -1.73 -18.21 8.62
CA MET A 108 -0.31 -17.95 8.90
C MET A 108 0.03 -18.10 10.39
N GLN A 109 -0.92 -17.80 11.27
CA GLN A 109 -0.73 -17.90 12.72
C GLN A 109 -0.53 -19.36 13.17
N GLU A 110 -1.11 -20.33 12.49
CA GLU A 110 -0.89 -21.77 12.79
C GLU A 110 0.59 -22.18 12.71
N GLU A 111 1.37 -21.55 11.83
CA GLU A 111 2.76 -21.90 11.57
C GLU A 111 3.76 -20.89 12.14
N TYR A 112 3.44 -19.59 12.07
CA TYR A 112 4.34 -18.50 12.44
C TYR A 112 4.00 -17.83 13.78
N GLY A 113 2.85 -18.20 14.39
CA GLY A 113 2.48 -17.73 15.74
C GLY A 113 2.61 -16.22 15.90
N ASP A 114 3.33 -15.81 16.92
CA ASP A 114 3.55 -14.39 17.29
C ASP A 114 4.41 -13.61 16.29
N GLU A 115 5.05 -14.27 15.30
CA GLU A 115 5.75 -13.56 14.24
C GLU A 115 4.79 -12.86 13.25
N THR A 116 3.49 -13.16 13.32
CA THR A 116 2.48 -12.64 12.40
C THR A 116 1.51 -11.73 13.10
N CYS A 117 1.27 -10.55 12.53
CA CYS A 117 0.21 -9.64 12.96
C CYS A 117 -0.65 -9.18 11.77
N VAL A 118 -1.86 -8.69 12.08
CA VAL A 118 -2.82 -8.23 11.05
C VAL A 118 -3.44 -6.90 11.43
N ILE A 119 -3.50 -5.97 10.48
CA ILE A 119 -4.14 -4.67 10.68
C ILE A 119 -5.17 -4.38 9.59
N HIS A 120 -6.35 -3.97 9.98
CA HIS A 120 -7.42 -3.47 9.11
C HIS A 120 -8.45 -2.64 9.90
N SER A 121 -9.41 -2.03 9.22
CA SER A 121 -10.35 -1.09 9.83
C SER A 121 -11.21 -1.64 10.98
N ASN A 122 -11.38 -2.97 11.09
CA ASN A 122 -12.15 -3.59 12.17
C ASN A 122 -11.34 -3.87 13.44
N LYS A 123 -10.01 -3.72 13.40
CA LYS A 123 -9.19 -3.84 14.61
C LYS A 123 -9.24 -2.51 15.39
N SER A 124 -9.22 -2.59 16.72
CA SER A 124 -9.19 -1.39 17.57
C SER A 124 -7.95 -0.54 17.32
N GLN A 125 -8.04 0.77 17.58
CA GLN A 125 -6.90 1.67 17.38
C GLN A 125 -5.68 1.25 18.21
N ASN A 126 -5.89 0.87 19.47
CA ASN A 126 -4.80 0.42 20.35
C ASN A 126 -4.12 -0.85 19.81
N TYR A 127 -4.90 -1.81 19.31
CA TYR A 127 -4.35 -3.01 18.70
C TYR A 127 -3.49 -2.66 17.49
N ARG A 128 -3.96 -1.76 16.62
CA ARG A 128 -3.25 -1.35 15.41
C ARG A 128 -1.93 -0.67 15.73
N ILE A 129 -1.93 0.27 16.70
CA ILE A 129 -0.72 0.97 17.15
C ILE A 129 0.29 -0.05 17.66
N ARG A 130 -0.13 -0.91 18.58
CA ARG A 130 0.73 -1.95 19.15
C ARG A 130 1.30 -2.89 18.08
N SER A 131 0.48 -3.37 17.15
CA SER A 131 0.94 -4.26 16.06
C SER A 131 1.97 -3.59 15.16
N ILE A 132 1.83 -2.28 14.90
CA ILE A 132 2.78 -1.49 14.12
C ILE A 132 4.10 -1.34 14.88
N GLU A 133 4.05 -1.00 16.18
CA GLU A 133 5.23 -0.89 17.03
C GLU A 133 5.99 -2.21 17.12
N GLU A 134 5.29 -3.32 17.38
CA GLU A 134 5.88 -4.67 17.46
C GLU A 134 6.49 -5.11 16.12
N PHE A 135 5.86 -4.74 14.98
CA PHE A 135 6.41 -4.98 13.66
C PHE A 135 7.64 -4.09 13.38
N ASP A 136 7.61 -2.84 13.80
CA ASP A 136 8.74 -1.92 13.61
C ASP A 136 9.96 -2.33 14.45
N GLU A 137 9.74 -2.75 15.68
CA GLU A 137 10.76 -3.31 16.57
C GLU A 137 11.27 -4.69 16.12
N GLY A 138 10.64 -5.33 15.13
CA GLY A 138 11.02 -6.65 14.63
C GLY A 138 10.55 -7.82 15.51
N LYS A 139 9.63 -7.60 16.44
CA LYS A 139 8.97 -8.67 17.21
C LYS A 139 8.06 -9.50 16.33
N ASN A 140 7.30 -8.82 15.45
CA ASN A 140 6.56 -9.46 14.37
C ASN A 140 7.36 -9.34 13.08
N ARG A 141 7.51 -10.41 12.35
CA ARG A 141 8.19 -10.45 11.06
C ARG A 141 7.25 -10.21 9.89
N ILE A 142 5.98 -10.59 10.04
CA ILE A 142 4.97 -10.59 8.98
C ILE A 142 3.81 -9.69 9.40
N LEU A 143 3.58 -8.61 8.66
CA LEU A 143 2.43 -7.72 8.83
C LEU A 143 1.46 -7.89 7.67
N ILE A 144 0.26 -8.38 7.95
CA ILE A 144 -0.83 -8.49 6.96
C ILE A 144 -1.69 -7.23 7.03
N SER A 145 -1.92 -6.58 5.90
CA SER A 145 -2.63 -5.30 5.84
C SER A 145 -3.53 -5.16 4.62
N THR A 146 -4.48 -4.22 4.70
CA THR A 146 -5.23 -3.72 3.55
C THR A 146 -4.69 -2.37 3.10
N ASP A 147 -4.97 -1.95 1.84
CA ASP A 147 -4.49 -0.69 1.27
C ASP A 147 -4.77 0.54 2.13
N ILE A 148 -5.97 0.62 2.71
CA ILE A 148 -6.40 1.78 3.51
C ILE A 148 -5.52 1.95 4.74
N MET A 149 -5.14 0.85 5.36
CA MET A 149 -4.40 0.87 6.63
C MET A 149 -2.90 1.08 6.48
N SER A 150 -2.34 0.68 5.36
CA SER A 150 -0.92 0.86 5.08
C SER A 150 -0.56 2.28 4.61
N ARG A 151 -1.58 3.05 4.18
CA ARG A 151 -1.37 4.45 3.80
C ARG A 151 -1.08 5.30 5.04
N GLY A 152 0.03 6.04 4.98
CA GLY A 152 0.46 6.88 6.11
C GLY A 152 1.19 6.15 7.23
N LEU A 153 1.41 4.83 7.12
CA LEU A 153 2.33 4.14 8.00
C LEU A 153 3.76 4.49 7.58
N ASP A 154 4.49 5.08 8.49
CA ASP A 154 5.92 5.29 8.36
C ASP A 154 6.61 4.05 8.93
N LEU A 155 6.76 3.06 8.07
CA LEU A 155 7.43 1.80 8.38
C LEU A 155 8.75 1.78 7.65
N ASP A 156 9.82 1.72 8.42
CA ASP A 156 11.17 1.65 7.88
C ASP A 156 11.62 0.21 7.63
N LYS A 157 12.57 0.07 6.71
CA LYS A 157 13.30 -1.19 6.49
C LYS A 157 12.44 -2.40 6.13
N ILE A 158 11.30 -2.17 5.43
CA ILE A 158 10.54 -3.27 4.85
C ILE A 158 11.39 -3.92 3.77
N THR A 159 11.78 -5.17 3.97
CA THR A 159 12.61 -5.93 3.03
C THR A 159 11.79 -6.46 1.86
N HIS A 160 10.56 -6.88 2.13
CA HIS A 160 9.69 -7.48 1.12
C HIS A 160 8.26 -6.99 1.22
N VAL A 161 7.69 -6.63 0.08
CA VAL A 161 6.27 -6.36 -0.11
C VAL A 161 5.66 -7.51 -0.88
N ILE A 162 4.67 -8.18 -0.30
CA ILE A 162 3.94 -9.25 -0.97
C ILE A 162 2.52 -8.79 -1.27
N ASN A 163 2.20 -8.68 -2.54
CA ASN A 163 0.85 -8.46 -3.02
C ASN A 163 0.15 -9.81 -3.09
N PHE A 164 -0.40 -10.29 -1.97
CA PHE A 164 -1.14 -11.55 -1.88
C PHE A 164 -2.39 -11.52 -2.77
N ASP A 165 -3.06 -10.38 -2.82
CA ASP A 165 -4.12 -10.10 -3.78
C ASP A 165 -3.70 -8.95 -4.69
N THR A 166 -4.00 -9.10 -5.98
CA THR A 166 -3.81 -8.06 -6.98
C THR A 166 -4.61 -6.82 -6.60
N PRO A 167 -4.00 -5.63 -6.57
CA PRO A 167 -4.73 -4.40 -6.24
C PRO A 167 -5.76 -4.04 -7.33
N ALA A 168 -6.84 -3.36 -6.94
CA ALA A 168 -7.91 -3.00 -7.87
C ALA A 168 -7.47 -1.95 -8.91
N TYR A 169 -6.50 -1.10 -8.54
CA TYR A 169 -6.01 0.00 -9.37
C TYR A 169 -4.49 0.00 -9.43
N PRO A 170 -3.88 0.34 -10.58
CA PRO A 170 -2.41 0.40 -10.74
C PRO A 170 -1.71 1.32 -9.75
N GLU A 171 -2.32 2.47 -9.43
CA GLU A 171 -1.76 3.42 -8.46
C GLU A 171 -1.63 2.80 -7.06
N ASN A 172 -2.53 1.89 -6.69
CA ASN A 172 -2.42 1.15 -5.44
C ASN A 172 -1.21 0.22 -5.45
N TYR A 173 -0.90 -0.39 -6.60
CA TYR A 173 0.31 -1.19 -6.74
C TYR A 173 1.56 -0.38 -6.45
N MET A 174 1.67 0.79 -7.07
CA MET A 174 2.79 1.72 -6.85
C MET A 174 2.91 2.13 -5.38
N HIS A 175 1.80 2.45 -4.73
CA HIS A 175 1.77 2.80 -3.32
C HIS A 175 2.17 1.64 -2.40
N ARG A 176 1.88 0.39 -2.79
CA ARG A 176 2.27 -0.81 -2.04
C ARG A 176 3.77 -1.08 -2.16
N ILE A 177 4.29 -1.15 -3.39
CA ILE A 177 5.70 -1.44 -3.60
C ILE A 177 6.62 -0.33 -3.07
N GLY A 178 6.19 0.93 -3.11
CA GLY A 178 6.89 2.05 -2.48
C GLY A 178 6.97 2.00 -0.94
N ARG A 179 6.59 0.87 -0.31
CA ARG A 179 6.87 0.59 1.11
C ARG A 179 8.24 -0.06 1.31
N THR A 180 8.83 -0.62 0.27
CA THR A 180 10.22 -1.12 0.27
C THR A 180 11.08 -0.27 -0.67
N GLY A 181 12.38 -0.48 -0.69
CA GLY A 181 13.29 0.25 -1.58
C GLY A 181 13.46 1.74 -1.25
N ARG A 182 13.26 2.15 0.01
CA ARG A 182 13.41 3.53 0.45
C ARG A 182 14.87 3.88 0.77
N ALA A 183 15.20 5.16 0.65
CA ALA A 183 16.50 5.72 1.04
C ALA A 183 17.71 4.99 0.41
N GLU A 184 17.65 4.69 -0.89
CA GLU A 184 18.68 3.99 -1.67
C GLU A 184 18.90 2.50 -1.29
N GLU A 185 18.06 1.93 -0.42
CA GLU A 185 18.08 0.50 -0.14
C GLU A 185 17.37 -0.29 -1.25
N GLU A 186 17.86 -1.49 -1.54
CA GLU A 186 17.18 -2.42 -2.45
C GLU A 186 15.91 -2.96 -1.80
N GLY A 187 14.82 -3.04 -2.59
CA GLY A 187 13.56 -3.57 -2.17
C GLY A 187 13.11 -4.77 -3.00
N ASN A 188 12.22 -5.57 -2.44
CA ASN A 188 11.65 -6.72 -3.15
C ASN A 188 10.13 -6.66 -3.13
N SER A 189 9.51 -6.84 -4.28
CA SER A 189 8.07 -6.94 -4.43
C SER A 189 7.68 -8.24 -5.12
N ILE A 190 6.73 -8.95 -4.53
CA ILE A 190 6.19 -10.19 -5.08
C ILE A 190 4.69 -10.03 -5.27
N LEU A 191 4.19 -10.33 -6.46
CA LEU A 191 2.78 -10.29 -6.79
C LEU A 191 2.26 -11.72 -7.02
N PHE A 192 1.19 -12.10 -6.32
CA PHE A 192 0.42 -13.31 -6.61
C PHE A 192 -0.79 -12.93 -7.46
N SER A 193 -0.88 -13.48 -8.66
CA SER A 193 -1.96 -13.19 -9.59
C SER A 193 -2.67 -14.47 -10.02
N THR A 194 -3.99 -14.48 -9.95
CA THR A 194 -4.79 -15.55 -10.54
C THR A 194 -5.02 -15.28 -12.03
N GLU A 195 -5.41 -16.29 -12.79
CA GLU A 195 -5.71 -16.13 -14.22
C GLU A 195 -6.76 -15.02 -14.48
N LYS A 196 -7.74 -14.88 -13.58
CA LYS A 196 -8.77 -13.82 -13.66
C LYS A 196 -8.19 -12.42 -13.45
N GLU A 197 -7.11 -12.31 -12.68
CA GLU A 197 -6.41 -11.04 -12.36
C GLU A 197 -5.32 -10.69 -13.39
N MET A 198 -4.95 -11.62 -14.30
CA MET A 198 -3.88 -11.42 -15.29
C MET A 198 -4.12 -10.23 -16.22
N LYS A 199 -5.36 -9.95 -16.59
CA LYS A 199 -5.72 -8.77 -17.40
C LYS A 199 -5.34 -7.44 -16.75
N TRP A 200 -5.23 -7.42 -15.44
CA TRP A 200 -4.78 -6.26 -14.68
C TRP A 200 -3.26 -6.05 -14.82
N LYS A 201 -2.47 -7.12 -14.81
CA LYS A 201 -1.01 -7.08 -14.96
C LYS A 201 -0.57 -6.37 -16.24
N GLU A 202 -1.23 -6.66 -17.36
CA GLU A 202 -0.94 -6.03 -18.64
C GLU A 202 -1.18 -4.50 -18.62
N ARG A 203 -2.14 -4.02 -17.83
CA ARG A 203 -2.41 -2.60 -17.66
C ARG A 203 -1.38 -1.93 -16.73
N ALA A 204 -1.08 -2.55 -15.60
CA ALA A 204 -0.12 -2.03 -14.64
C ALA A 204 1.30 -1.94 -15.21
N CYS A 205 1.75 -2.95 -15.96
CA CYS A 205 3.05 -2.90 -16.64
C CYS A 205 3.12 -1.77 -17.67
N LYS A 206 2.06 -1.54 -18.44
CA LYS A 206 2.01 -0.44 -19.42
C LYS A 206 2.03 0.95 -18.80
N GLU A 207 1.43 1.13 -17.63
CA GLU A 207 1.49 2.42 -16.92
C GLU A 207 2.86 2.70 -16.30
N VAL A 208 3.54 1.67 -15.83
CA VAL A 208 4.94 1.79 -15.36
C VAL A 208 5.88 2.20 -16.50
N GLU A 209 5.72 1.60 -17.69
CA GLU A 209 6.51 1.96 -18.88
C GLU A 209 6.21 3.37 -19.42
N ASN A 210 4.98 3.87 -19.26
CA ASN A 210 4.60 5.22 -19.69
C ASN A 210 4.97 6.33 -18.69
N THR A 211 5.49 5.99 -17.53
CA THR A 211 5.87 6.95 -16.47
C THR A 211 7.39 7.17 -16.43
N GLN A 212 8.13 6.47 -17.28
CA GLN A 212 9.55 6.70 -17.58
C GLN A 212 9.68 7.68 -18.75
#